data_69af478df32ac879ddb1bd95a68428c8
#
_entry.id   69af478df32ac879ddb1bd95a68428c8
#
_cell.length_a   1.000
_cell.length_b   1.000
_cell.length_c   1.000
_cell.angle_alpha   90.00
_cell.angle_beta   90.00
_cell.angle_gamma   90.00
#
_symmetry.space_group_name_H-M   'P 1'
#
loop_
_entity.id
_entity.type
_entity.pdbx_description
1 polymer ?
#
loop_
_entity_poly.entity_id
_entity_poly.type
_entity_poly.pdbx_seq_one_letter_code
_entity_poly.pdbx_strand_id
1 'polypeptide(L)' 'MAESVYKVIELVGTSTESWEKAAAAAVNKASKSLRDLRVAEVSELDLQIEGGKVRAYRAKVKVSFKYGDKG' A
#
# COMPACT_ATOMS: atom_id res chain seq x y z
N MET A 1 -2.48 9.72 -26.84
CA MET A 1 -3.78 9.90 -26.37
C MET A 1 -3.86 10.27 -24.95
N ALA A 2 -4.82 11.02 -24.64
CA ALA A 2 -4.87 11.57 -23.30
C ALA A 2 -5.52 10.65 -22.28
N GLU A 3 -6.35 9.74 -22.72
CA GLU A 3 -7.07 8.91 -21.77
C GLU A 3 -6.21 7.77 -21.26
N SER A 4 -6.32 7.51 -19.99
CA SER A 4 -5.62 6.39 -19.35
C SER A 4 -6.54 5.76 -18.33
N VAL A 5 -6.32 4.48 -18.08
CA VAL A 5 -7.12 3.76 -17.09
C VAL A 5 -6.17 3.13 -16.10
N TYR A 6 -6.50 3.25 -14.84
CA TYR A 6 -5.71 2.69 -13.76
C TYR A 6 -6.54 1.69 -12.97
N LYS A 7 -5.88 0.71 -12.47
CA LYS A 7 -6.49 -0.25 -11.56
C LYS A 7 -5.94 0.00 -10.16
N VAL A 8 -6.80 -0.13 -9.17
CA VAL A 8 -6.42 0.12 -7.78
C VAL A 8 -6.62 -1.14 -6.97
N ILE A 9 -5.62 -1.52 -6.20
CA ILE A 9 -5.76 -2.60 -5.25
C ILE A 9 -5.49 -2.06 -3.86
N GLU A 10 -6.02 -2.76 -2.87
CA GLU A 10 -5.89 -2.33 -1.49
C GLU A 10 -5.08 -3.36 -0.72
N LEU A 11 -4.09 -2.88 0.02
CA LEU A 11 -3.21 -3.72 0.81
C LEU A 11 -3.12 -3.17 2.22
N VAL A 12 -2.77 -4.05 3.16
CA VAL A 12 -2.48 -3.62 4.51
C VAL A 12 -1.04 -4.01 4.82
N GLY A 13 -0.23 -3.02 5.13
CA GLY A 13 1.13 -3.28 5.56
C GLY A 13 1.24 -3.14 7.07
N THR A 14 2.19 -3.83 7.65
CA THR A 14 2.43 -3.75 9.08
C THR A 14 3.91 -3.51 9.34
N SER A 15 4.20 -2.86 10.46
CA SER A 15 5.56 -2.65 10.90
C SER A 15 5.56 -2.48 12.41
N THR A 16 6.61 -2.95 13.04
CA THR A 16 6.76 -2.73 14.47
C THR A 16 7.42 -1.39 14.76
N GLU A 17 7.77 -0.63 13.73
CA GLU A 17 8.52 0.61 13.90
C GLU A 17 7.74 1.87 13.59
N SER A 18 6.99 1.89 12.51
CA SER A 18 6.30 3.13 12.15
C SER A 18 5.25 2.87 11.09
N TRP A 19 4.34 3.84 10.95
CA TRP A 19 3.34 3.77 9.87
C TRP A 19 4.00 3.94 8.52
N GLU A 20 5.02 4.78 8.43
CA GLU A 20 5.72 4.96 7.16
C GLU A 20 6.33 3.66 6.69
N LYS A 21 6.92 2.91 7.61
CA LYS A 21 7.50 1.62 7.25
C LYS A 21 6.43 0.61 6.91
N ALA A 22 5.28 0.69 7.58
CA ALA A 22 4.17 -0.19 7.27
C ALA A 22 3.68 0.06 5.84
N ALA A 23 3.51 1.32 5.48
CA ALA A 23 3.07 1.67 4.14
C ALA A 23 4.10 1.26 3.09
N ALA A 24 5.38 1.53 3.38
CA ALA A 24 6.44 1.17 2.45
C ALA A 24 6.51 -0.35 2.26
N ALA A 25 6.28 -1.11 3.32
CA ALA A 25 6.29 -2.56 3.20
C ALA A 25 5.22 -3.05 2.23
N ALA A 26 4.03 -2.45 2.29
CA ALA A 26 2.96 -2.81 1.39
C ALA A 26 3.33 -2.50 -0.06
N VAL A 27 3.88 -1.30 -0.29
CA VAL A 27 4.26 -0.90 -1.64
C VAL A 27 5.39 -1.77 -2.17
N ASN A 28 6.38 -2.04 -1.33
CA ASN A 28 7.51 -2.86 -1.76
C ASN A 28 7.06 -4.27 -2.13
N LYS A 29 6.13 -4.82 -1.38
CA LYS A 29 5.62 -6.14 -1.69
C LYS A 29 4.85 -6.12 -3.00
N ALA A 30 4.03 -5.10 -3.19
CA ALA A 30 3.25 -4.99 -4.43
C ALA A 30 4.15 -4.85 -5.64
N SER A 31 5.25 -4.11 -5.50
CA SER A 31 6.13 -3.84 -6.63
C SER A 31 6.83 -5.09 -7.12
N LYS A 32 6.84 -6.16 -6.33
CA LYS A 32 7.47 -7.39 -6.77
C LYS A 32 6.61 -8.19 -7.73
N SER A 33 5.31 -7.95 -7.73
CA SER A 33 4.43 -8.68 -8.62
C SER A 33 3.66 -7.79 -9.58
N LEU A 34 3.63 -6.49 -9.35
CA LEU A 34 2.91 -5.58 -10.22
C LEU A 34 3.87 -4.62 -10.87
N ARG A 35 3.52 -4.20 -12.08
CA ARG A 35 4.35 -3.25 -12.81
C ARG A 35 3.68 -1.90 -12.86
N ASP A 36 4.50 -0.89 -13.07
CA ASP A 36 4.00 0.46 -13.33
C ASP A 36 3.16 1.00 -12.20
N LEU A 37 3.61 0.75 -10.97
CA LEU A 37 2.97 1.39 -9.84
C LEU A 37 3.17 2.89 -9.95
N ARG A 38 2.11 3.65 -9.74
CA ARG A 38 2.18 5.09 -9.92
C ARG A 38 1.92 5.85 -8.65
N VAL A 39 0.89 5.47 -7.92
CA VAL A 39 0.48 6.21 -6.74
C VAL A 39 0.10 5.22 -5.66
N ALA A 40 0.50 5.50 -4.44
CA ALA A 40 0.07 4.75 -3.28
C ALA A 40 -0.55 5.76 -2.32
N GLU A 41 -1.80 5.54 -2.02
CA GLU A 41 -2.53 6.42 -1.11
C GLU A 41 -2.76 5.71 0.19
N VAL A 42 -2.32 6.30 1.28
CA VAL A 42 -2.57 5.74 2.60
C VAL A 42 -3.97 6.18 3.02
N SER A 43 -4.88 5.24 3.09
CA SER A 43 -6.27 5.57 3.37
C SER A 43 -6.63 5.48 4.85
N GLU A 44 -5.97 4.59 5.58
CA GLU A 44 -6.24 4.44 7.01
C GLU A 44 -5.00 4.00 7.74
N LEU A 45 -4.87 4.46 8.97
CA LEU A 45 -3.80 4.04 9.85
C LEU A 45 -4.44 3.50 11.11
N ASP A 46 -3.92 2.37 11.61
CA ASP A 46 -4.40 1.85 12.87
C ASP A 46 -3.28 1.14 13.61
N LEU A 47 -3.61 0.63 14.77
CA LEU A 47 -2.64 -0.01 15.63
C LEU A 47 -3.16 -1.38 16.03
N GLN A 48 -2.24 -2.32 16.06
CA GLN A 48 -2.55 -3.65 16.60
C GLN A 48 -2.15 -3.66 18.06
N ILE A 49 -3.07 -4.04 18.90
CA ILE A 49 -2.88 -3.97 20.35
C ILE A 49 -3.02 -5.37 20.92
N GLU A 50 -2.07 -5.74 21.78
CA GLU A 50 -2.10 -7.01 22.49
C GLU A 50 -1.70 -6.76 23.93
N GLY A 51 -2.50 -7.26 24.85
CA GLY A 51 -2.17 -7.09 26.26
C GLY A 51 -2.06 -5.65 26.69
N GLY A 52 -2.85 -4.77 26.08
CA GLY A 52 -2.83 -3.36 26.39
C GLY A 52 -1.65 -2.60 25.83
N LYS A 53 -0.88 -3.23 24.95
CA LYS A 53 0.30 -2.57 24.38
C LYS A 53 0.22 -2.58 22.88
N VAL A 54 0.78 -1.52 22.27
CA VAL A 54 0.86 -1.44 20.83
C VAL A 54 1.90 -2.46 20.35
N ARG A 55 1.47 -3.36 19.48
CA ARG A 55 2.36 -4.37 18.94
C ARG A 55 2.83 -4.02 17.54
N ALA A 56 2.01 -3.36 16.77
CA ALA A 56 2.37 -3.05 15.41
C ALA A 56 1.58 -1.85 14.93
N TYR A 57 2.16 -1.16 13.96
CA TYR A 57 1.52 -0.08 13.22
C TYR A 57 1.02 -0.67 11.91
N ARG A 58 -0.19 -0.35 11.54
CA ARG A 58 -0.76 -0.87 10.30
C ARG A 58 -1.19 0.29 9.42
N ALA A 59 -0.93 0.14 8.12
CA ALA A 59 -1.33 1.14 7.14
C ALA A 59 -2.11 0.46 6.04
N LYS A 60 -3.30 0.98 5.78
CA LYS A 60 -4.10 0.52 4.64
C LYS A 60 -3.75 1.39 3.46
N VAL A 61 -3.30 0.78 2.40
CA VAL A 61 -2.74 1.48 1.26
C VAL A 61 -3.48 1.07 0.01
N LYS A 62 -3.90 2.06 -0.77
CA LYS A 62 -4.48 1.83 -2.09
C LYS A 62 -3.39 2.13 -3.11
N VAL A 63 -3.04 1.14 -3.89
CA VAL A 63 -1.96 1.26 -4.87
C VAL A 63 -2.57 1.23 -6.25
N SER A 64 -2.23 2.22 -7.07
CA SER A 64 -2.74 2.29 -8.42
C SER A 64 -1.63 2.01 -9.42
N PHE A 65 -2.00 1.35 -10.49
CA PHE A 65 -1.06 1.06 -11.56
C PHE A 65 -1.81 1.11 -12.88
N LYS A 66 -1.06 1.32 -13.94
CA LYS A 66 -1.67 1.47 -15.24
C LYS A 66 -2.24 0.15 -15.70
N TYR A 67 -3.48 0.16 -16.17
CA TYR A 67 -4.22 -1.05 -16.44
C TYR A 67 -4.35 -1.31 -17.93
N GLY A 68 -4.00 -2.54 -18.31
CA GLY A 68 -4.29 -3.00 -19.67
C GLY A 68 -3.56 -2.27 -20.76
N ASP A 69 -2.57 -1.55 -20.40
CA ASP A 69 -1.90 -0.75 -21.36
C ASP A 69 -0.63 -1.42 -21.77
N LYS A 70 -0.35 -1.45 -23.01
CA LYS A 70 0.86 -1.99 -23.41
C LYS A 70 1.84 -0.96 -23.75
N GLY A 71 1.54 0.17 -23.66
CA GLY A 71 2.53 1.13 -24.07
C GLY A 71 2.64 2.24 -23.20
#